data_2994207eb4e86012b2dbf1f286c0cb5e
#
_entry.id   2994207eb4e86012b2dbf1f286c0cb5e
#
_cell.length_a   1.000
_cell.length_b   1.000
_cell.length_c   1.000
_cell.angle_alpha   90.00
_cell.angle_beta   90.00
_cell.angle_gamma   90.00
#
_symmetry.space_group_name_H-M   'P 1'
#
loop_
_entity.id
_entity.type
_entity.pdbx_description
1 polymer ?
#
loop_
_entity_poly.entity_id
_entity_poly.type
_entity_poly.pdbx_seq_one_letter_code
_entity_poly.pdbx_strand_id
1 'polypeptide(L)'
;SRGLGDVYKRQSESIFYSFKKFDENEFFFALRDGYPVTPLHTLIVPQRHIISYFELNPVEHQNLFPFLERQKNKILSEDPSVTAFNIGINDGPDAGRSVHHLHIHLIPRRPGDIENPQGGVRGVIPSKQKYTKKDLKK
;
A
#
# COMPACT_ATOMS: atom_id res chain seq x y z
N SER A 1 4.40 17.69 -28.32
CA SER A 1 5.09 17.80 -27.06
C SER A 1 4.70 16.65 -26.12
N ARG A 2 5.67 16.14 -25.43
CA ARG A 2 5.45 15.02 -24.53
C ARG A 2 4.93 15.42 -23.14
N GLY A 3 4.98 16.67 -22.81
CA GLY A 3 4.71 17.15 -21.46
C GLY A 3 3.28 16.90 -20.99
N LEU A 4 2.39 17.83 -21.31
CA LEU A 4 1.04 17.82 -20.77
C LEU A 4 0.19 16.65 -21.32
N GLY A 5 0.30 16.36 -22.62
CA GLY A 5 -0.44 15.27 -23.23
C GLY A 5 -0.11 13.91 -22.65
N ASP A 6 1.19 13.65 -22.39
CA ASP A 6 1.64 12.39 -21.81
C ASP A 6 1.17 12.23 -20.36
N VAL A 7 1.15 13.33 -19.60
CA VAL A 7 0.64 13.32 -18.23
C VAL A 7 -0.84 12.90 -18.19
N TYR A 8 -1.67 13.54 -19.03
CA TYR A 8 -3.08 13.19 -19.11
C TYR A 8 -3.30 11.75 -19.57
N LYS A 9 -2.54 11.29 -20.56
CA LYS A 9 -2.63 9.92 -21.04
C LYS A 9 -2.27 8.92 -19.96
N ARG A 10 -1.18 9.16 -19.20
CA ARG A 10 -0.79 8.28 -18.09
C ARG A 10 -1.88 8.24 -17.02
N GLN A 11 -2.45 9.38 -16.65
CA GLN A 11 -3.53 9.45 -15.67
C GLN A 11 -4.74 8.67 -16.13
N SER A 12 -5.15 8.81 -17.40
CA SER A 12 -6.32 8.10 -17.93
C SER A 12 -6.09 6.59 -18.03
N GLU A 13 -4.84 6.13 -18.12
CA GLU A 13 -4.49 4.71 -18.20
C GLU A 13 -4.49 4.01 -16.85
N SER A 14 -4.40 4.75 -15.74
CA SER A 14 -4.39 4.10 -14.44
C SER A 14 -5.78 3.68 -14.01
N ILE A 15 -5.92 2.37 -13.77
CA ILE A 15 -7.18 1.80 -13.29
C ILE A 15 -7.63 2.43 -11.96
N PHE A 16 -6.68 2.90 -11.14
CA PHE A 16 -7.01 3.46 -9.85
C PHE A 16 -7.84 4.74 -9.93
N TYR A 17 -7.75 5.49 -11.03
CA TYR A 17 -8.58 6.69 -11.20
C TYR A 17 -10.05 6.38 -11.43
N SER A 18 -10.36 5.14 -11.85
CA SER A 18 -11.75 4.72 -12.08
C SER A 18 -12.43 4.18 -10.83
N PHE A 19 -11.68 3.93 -9.76
CA PHE A 19 -12.23 3.35 -8.53
C PHE A 19 -12.75 4.44 -7.60
N LYS A 20 -13.70 4.05 -6.75
CA LYS A 20 -14.30 4.97 -5.79
C LYS A 20 -13.27 5.30 -4.69
N LYS A 21 -12.87 6.56 -4.64
CA LYS A 21 -12.07 7.10 -3.56
C LYS A 21 -12.97 7.34 -2.36
N PHE A 22 -12.52 6.92 -1.17
CA PHE A 22 -13.28 7.21 0.04
C PHE A 22 -12.63 8.31 0.88
N ASP A 23 -11.40 8.72 0.55
CA ASP A 23 -10.70 9.82 1.18
C ASP A 23 -9.61 10.32 0.23
N GLU A 24 -9.24 11.60 0.36
CA GLU A 24 -8.13 12.15 -0.42
C GLU A 24 -7.59 13.43 0.22
N ASN A 25 -6.36 13.76 -0.13
CA ASN A 25 -5.79 15.08 0.11
C ASN A 25 -5.20 15.58 -1.22
N GLU A 26 -4.39 16.63 -1.17
CA GLU A 26 -3.80 17.22 -2.36
C GLU A 26 -2.88 16.24 -3.10
N PHE A 27 -2.21 15.32 -2.38
CA PHE A 27 -1.15 14.48 -2.93
C PHE A 27 -1.52 13.02 -3.06
N PHE A 28 -2.49 12.53 -2.32
CA PHE A 28 -2.85 11.11 -2.28
C PHE A 28 -4.35 10.91 -2.23
N PHE A 29 -4.78 9.72 -2.64
CA PHE A 29 -6.14 9.27 -2.40
C PHE A 29 -6.11 7.83 -1.87
N ALA A 30 -7.19 7.44 -1.20
CA ALA A 30 -7.33 6.15 -0.58
C ALA A 30 -8.46 5.36 -1.21
N LEU A 31 -8.18 4.08 -1.47
CA LEU A 31 -9.13 3.10 -2.01
C LEU A 31 -9.19 1.90 -1.08
N ARG A 32 -10.35 1.24 -1.00
CA ARG A 32 -10.38 -0.12 -0.47
C ARG A 32 -9.95 -1.07 -1.59
N ASP A 33 -9.07 -2.01 -1.28
CA ASP A 33 -8.61 -3.00 -2.25
C ASP A 33 -9.80 -3.87 -2.68
N GLY A 34 -9.97 -4.07 -3.99
CA GLY A 34 -11.05 -4.89 -4.53
C GLY A 34 -10.89 -6.39 -4.26
N TYR A 35 -9.68 -6.81 -3.93
CA TYR A 35 -9.34 -8.20 -3.55
C TYR A 35 -8.64 -8.18 -2.19
N PRO A 36 -9.36 -7.79 -1.12
CA PRO A 36 -8.71 -7.52 0.16
C PRO A 36 -8.07 -8.77 0.76
N VAL A 37 -6.84 -8.62 1.23
CA VAL A 37 -6.16 -9.69 1.97
C VAL A 37 -6.88 -9.92 3.30
N THR A 38 -7.29 -8.82 3.93
CA THR A 38 -8.14 -8.83 5.12
C THR A 38 -9.18 -7.72 4.97
N PRO A 39 -10.29 -7.76 5.72
CA PRO A 39 -11.27 -6.67 5.67
C PRO A 39 -10.64 -5.31 5.93
N LEU A 40 -11.04 -4.30 5.15
CA LEU A 40 -10.55 -2.92 5.18
C LEU A 40 -9.12 -2.74 4.66
N HIS A 41 -8.59 -3.72 3.93
CA HIS A 41 -7.32 -3.58 3.20
C HIS A 41 -7.40 -2.31 2.33
N THR A 42 -6.48 -1.39 2.56
CA THR A 42 -6.51 -0.07 1.95
C THR A 42 -5.29 0.14 1.06
N LEU A 43 -5.49 0.83 -0.05
CA LEU A 43 -4.42 1.28 -0.93
C LEU A 43 -4.32 2.80 -0.82
N ILE A 44 -3.10 3.29 -0.64
CA ILE A 44 -2.80 4.72 -0.68
C ILE A 44 -2.08 4.98 -1.99
N VAL A 45 -2.63 5.88 -2.81
CA VAL A 45 -2.21 6.09 -4.19
C VAL A 45 -1.88 7.57 -4.38
N PRO A 46 -0.73 7.93 -4.98
CA PRO A 46 -0.45 9.32 -5.27
C PRO A 46 -1.37 9.86 -6.36
N GLN A 47 -1.78 11.12 -6.22
CA GLN A 47 -2.58 11.81 -7.25
C GLN A 47 -1.82 11.86 -8.58
N ARG A 48 -0.51 12.09 -8.51
CA ARG A 48 0.37 12.09 -9.67
C ARG A 48 0.63 10.65 -10.10
N HIS A 49 0.56 10.34 -11.40
CA HIS A 49 0.76 8.98 -11.90
C HIS A 49 2.24 8.64 -11.97
N ILE A 50 2.85 8.38 -10.83
CA ILE A 50 4.19 7.82 -10.73
C ILE A 50 4.10 6.30 -10.52
N ILE A 51 5.15 5.60 -10.89
CA ILE A 51 5.17 4.14 -10.86
C ILE A 51 5.93 3.61 -9.65
N SER A 52 7.05 4.24 -9.30
CA SER A 52 7.94 3.81 -8.23
C SER A 52 7.83 4.71 -7.00
N TYR A 53 7.96 4.10 -5.83
CA TYR A 53 8.10 4.81 -4.56
C TYR A 53 9.23 5.85 -4.62
N PHE A 54 10.30 5.52 -5.33
CA PHE A 54 11.48 6.38 -5.43
C PHE A 54 11.27 7.59 -6.35
N GLU A 55 10.13 7.68 -7.01
CA GLU A 55 9.75 8.85 -7.79
C GLU A 55 8.97 9.90 -6.99
N LEU A 56 8.62 9.61 -5.73
CA LEU A 56 7.98 10.60 -4.87
C LEU A 56 8.92 11.80 -4.69
N ASN A 57 8.39 13.01 -4.83
CA ASN A 57 9.15 14.19 -4.52
C ASN A 57 9.11 14.49 -3.02
N PRO A 58 9.97 15.41 -2.51
CA PRO A 58 10.02 15.67 -1.07
C PRO A 58 8.70 16.12 -0.45
N VAL A 59 7.90 16.90 -1.16
CA VAL A 59 6.61 17.37 -0.65
C VAL A 59 5.62 16.22 -0.56
N GLU A 60 5.57 15.36 -1.58
CA GLU A 60 4.74 14.16 -1.55
C GLU A 60 5.14 13.26 -0.39
N HIS A 61 6.43 13.01 -0.25
CA HIS A 61 6.94 12.15 0.82
C HIS A 61 6.57 12.68 2.20
N GLN A 62 6.69 13.98 2.40
CA GLN A 62 6.32 14.66 3.64
C GLN A 62 4.84 14.50 3.99
N ASN A 63 3.98 14.39 2.97
CA ASN A 63 2.55 14.28 3.14
C ASN A 63 2.06 12.83 3.18
N LEU A 64 2.92 11.86 2.85
CA LEU A 64 2.55 10.45 2.84
C LEU A 64 2.26 9.92 4.24
N PHE A 65 3.17 10.13 5.20
CA PHE A 65 3.01 9.59 6.53
C PHE A 65 1.74 10.12 7.22
N PRO A 66 1.45 11.42 7.23
CA PRO A 66 0.20 11.91 7.83
C PRO A 66 -1.06 11.32 7.20
N PHE A 67 -1.05 11.12 5.89
CA PHE A 67 -2.20 10.53 5.21
C PHE A 67 -2.35 9.05 5.54
N LEU A 68 -1.24 8.32 5.60
CA LEU A 68 -1.22 6.92 5.98
C LEU A 68 -1.73 6.75 7.42
N GLU A 69 -1.27 7.60 8.33
CA GLU A 69 -1.72 7.59 9.72
C GLU A 69 -3.22 7.89 9.83
N ARG A 70 -3.72 8.82 9.03
CA ARG A 70 -5.16 9.12 8.98
C ARG A 70 -5.96 7.89 8.55
N GLN A 71 -5.46 7.14 7.56
CA GLN A 71 -6.13 5.92 7.11
C GLN A 71 -6.11 4.84 8.19
N LYS A 72 -4.98 4.67 8.86
CA LYS A 72 -4.87 3.76 10.00
C LYS A 72 -5.93 4.08 11.05
N ASN A 73 -6.06 5.35 11.42
CA ASN A 73 -7.02 5.77 12.45
C ASN A 73 -8.47 5.56 12.02
N LYS A 74 -8.77 5.77 10.74
CA LYS A 74 -10.11 5.47 10.20
C LYS A 74 -10.43 3.98 10.31
N ILE A 75 -9.47 3.12 9.97
CA ILE A 75 -9.65 1.67 10.07
C ILE A 75 -9.90 1.24 11.51
N LEU A 76 -9.10 1.74 12.44
CA LEU A 76 -9.26 1.42 13.86
C LEU A 76 -10.62 1.89 14.40
N SER A 77 -11.12 3.01 13.89
CA SER A 77 -12.44 3.51 14.26
C SER A 77 -13.57 2.64 13.72
N GLU A 78 -13.42 2.13 12.49
CA GLU A 78 -14.42 1.26 11.87
C GLU A 78 -14.43 -0.14 12.46
N ASP A 79 -13.26 -0.66 12.82
CA ASP A 79 -13.13 -2.03 13.33
C ASP A 79 -12.12 -2.08 14.48
N PRO A 80 -12.62 -1.97 15.73
CA PRO A 80 -11.74 -2.05 16.91
C PRO A 80 -11.03 -3.39 17.11
N SER A 81 -11.38 -4.43 16.37
CA SER A 81 -10.68 -5.72 16.45
C SER A 81 -9.32 -5.69 15.75
N VAL A 82 -9.04 -4.68 14.95
CA VAL A 82 -7.73 -4.52 14.31
C VAL A 82 -6.69 -4.16 15.35
N THR A 83 -5.61 -4.94 15.41
CA THR A 83 -4.56 -4.77 16.42
C THR A 83 -3.19 -4.50 15.82
N ALA A 84 -3.03 -4.67 14.49
CA ALA A 84 -1.73 -4.53 13.83
C ALA A 84 -1.92 -4.24 12.35
N PHE A 85 -0.83 -3.91 11.66
CA PHE A 85 -0.85 -3.63 10.23
C PHE A 85 0.40 -4.18 9.56
N ASN A 86 0.24 -4.67 8.32
CA ASN A 86 1.34 -4.78 7.40
C ASN A 86 1.26 -3.61 6.43
N ILE A 87 2.39 -2.97 6.20
CA ILE A 87 2.50 -1.82 5.31
C ILE A 87 3.57 -2.16 4.28
N GLY A 88 3.26 -2.02 3.01
CA GLY A 88 4.23 -2.42 2.00
C GLY A 88 3.93 -1.92 0.61
N ILE A 89 4.95 -2.02 -0.24
CA ILE A 89 4.93 -1.58 -1.62
C ILE A 89 5.58 -2.68 -2.45
N ASN A 90 4.97 -3.00 -3.59
CA ASN A 90 5.58 -3.85 -4.61
C ASN A 90 6.22 -2.92 -5.65
N ASP A 91 7.51 -2.65 -5.50
CA ASP A 91 8.20 -1.70 -6.37
C ASP A 91 8.94 -2.47 -7.47
N GLY A 92 8.29 -2.61 -8.60
CA GLY A 92 8.80 -3.32 -9.76
C GLY A 92 8.08 -4.64 -10.03
N PRO A 93 8.10 -5.11 -11.29
CA PRO A 93 7.42 -6.35 -11.66
C PRO A 93 7.93 -7.58 -10.90
N ASP A 94 9.23 -7.68 -10.67
CA ASP A 94 9.82 -8.81 -9.96
C ASP A 94 9.47 -8.81 -8.48
N ALA A 95 9.02 -7.68 -7.94
CA ALA A 95 8.51 -7.58 -6.58
C ALA A 95 7.00 -7.83 -6.50
N GLY A 96 6.36 -8.10 -7.64
CA GLY A 96 4.94 -8.43 -7.69
C GLY A 96 4.01 -7.32 -8.14
N ARG A 97 4.56 -6.17 -8.56
CA ARG A 97 3.72 -5.07 -9.03
C ARG A 97 2.95 -5.48 -10.29
N SER A 98 1.62 -5.41 -10.24
CA SER A 98 0.75 -5.72 -11.37
C SER A 98 0.04 -4.50 -11.94
N VAL A 99 -0.11 -3.44 -11.16
CA VAL A 99 -0.67 -2.16 -11.60
C VAL A 99 0.44 -1.12 -11.61
N HIS A 100 0.63 -0.45 -12.75
CA HIS A 100 1.74 0.48 -12.95
C HIS A 100 1.38 1.90 -12.51
N HIS A 101 1.02 2.02 -11.26
CA HIS A 101 0.77 3.26 -10.55
C HIS A 101 1.13 2.95 -9.09
N LEU A 102 2.03 3.72 -8.50
CA LEU A 102 2.47 3.49 -7.14
C LEU A 102 1.28 3.34 -6.21
N HIS A 103 1.30 2.33 -5.38
CA HIS A 103 0.30 2.16 -4.33
C HIS A 103 0.94 1.50 -3.12
N ILE A 104 0.57 2.03 -1.95
CA ILE A 104 1.04 1.55 -0.67
C ILE A 104 -0.07 0.72 -0.06
N HIS A 105 0.22 -0.54 0.24
CA HIS A 105 -0.72 -1.41 0.93
C HIS A 105 -0.73 -1.10 2.41
N LEU A 106 -1.91 -0.90 2.96
CA LEU A 106 -2.14 -0.83 4.40
C LEU A 106 -3.10 -1.96 4.73
N ILE A 107 -2.56 -3.03 5.30
CA ILE A 107 -3.30 -4.28 5.53
C ILE A 107 -3.58 -4.43 7.01
N PRO A 108 -4.85 -4.26 7.43
CA PRO A 108 -5.21 -4.44 8.84
C PRO A 108 -5.07 -5.90 9.25
N ARG A 109 -4.55 -6.12 10.44
CA ARG A 109 -4.37 -7.46 10.97
C ARG A 109 -5.14 -7.61 12.28
N ARG A 110 -5.62 -8.83 12.52
CA ARG A 110 -6.45 -9.15 13.68
C ARG A 110 -5.93 -10.42 14.34
N PRO A 111 -6.11 -10.56 15.67
CA PRO A 111 -5.73 -11.83 16.31
C PRO A 111 -6.39 -13.02 15.62
N GLY A 112 -5.60 -14.03 15.27
CA GLY A 112 -6.11 -15.27 14.70
C GLY A 112 -6.49 -15.20 13.21
N ASP A 113 -6.22 -14.10 12.51
CA ASP A 113 -6.51 -14.02 11.06
C ASP A 113 -5.61 -14.96 10.25
N ILE A 114 -4.49 -15.35 10.80
CA ILE A 114 -3.63 -16.42 10.30
C ILE A 114 -3.04 -17.17 11.48
N GLU A 115 -2.75 -18.46 11.31
CA GLU A 115 -2.28 -19.29 12.41
C GLU A 115 -0.95 -18.81 13.00
N ASN A 116 0.03 -18.52 12.16
CA ASN A 116 1.32 -18.00 12.61
C ASN A 116 1.79 -16.87 11.70
N PRO A 117 1.66 -15.61 12.16
CA PRO A 117 2.05 -14.44 11.37
C PRO A 117 3.52 -14.11 11.37
N GLN A 118 4.35 -14.89 12.09
CA GLN A 118 5.78 -14.59 12.22
C GLN A 118 6.42 -14.32 10.85
N GLY A 119 7.25 -13.29 10.80
CA GLY A 119 7.98 -12.92 9.60
C GLY A 119 7.22 -11.96 8.68
N GLY A 120 5.89 -12.02 8.66
CA GLY A 120 5.05 -11.07 7.92
C GLY A 120 5.54 -10.79 6.50
N VAL A 121 6.11 -9.60 6.31
CA VAL A 121 6.63 -9.11 5.03
C VAL A 121 7.63 -10.08 4.37
N ARG A 122 8.35 -10.86 5.16
CA ARG A 122 9.29 -11.87 4.63
C ARG A 122 8.58 -12.94 3.79
N GLY A 123 7.25 -13.04 3.92
CA GLY A 123 6.44 -13.97 3.13
C GLY A 123 6.40 -13.67 1.65
N VAL A 124 7.05 -12.58 1.19
CA VAL A 124 7.26 -12.34 -0.24
C VAL A 124 8.00 -13.52 -0.90
N ILE A 125 8.82 -14.25 -0.13
CA ILE A 125 9.35 -15.56 -0.50
C ILE A 125 8.82 -16.52 0.56
N PRO A 126 7.75 -17.27 0.27
CA PRO A 126 7.04 -18.05 1.30
C PRO A 126 7.93 -18.99 2.11
N SER A 127 8.90 -19.64 1.45
CA SER A 127 9.82 -20.56 2.13
C SER A 127 10.78 -19.86 3.11
N LYS A 128 10.87 -18.55 3.05
CA LYS A 128 11.79 -17.76 3.88
C LYS A 128 11.05 -16.88 4.88
N GLN A 129 9.75 -17.02 4.98
CA GLN A 129 8.96 -16.15 5.87
C GLN A 129 9.34 -16.35 7.33
N LYS A 130 9.39 -17.60 7.79
CA LYS A 130 9.58 -17.91 9.19
C LYS A 130 11.05 -18.24 9.47
N TYR A 131 11.49 -17.89 10.66
CA TYR A 131 12.86 -18.12 11.11
C TYR A 131 12.86 -18.41 12.61
N THR A 132 13.98 -18.94 13.12
CA THR A 132 14.17 -19.21 14.55
C THR A 132 15.21 -18.25 15.13
N LYS A 133 15.26 -18.14 16.47
CA LYS A 133 16.31 -17.35 17.14
C LYS A 133 17.72 -17.80 16.76
N LYS A 134 17.87 -19.09 16.46
CA LYS A 134 19.15 -19.64 16.02
C LYS A 134 19.61 -19.00 14.72
N ASP A 135 18.67 -18.75 13.80
CA ASP A 135 18.95 -18.10 12.52
C ASP A 135 19.41 -16.66 12.72
N LEU A 136 18.86 -15.97 13.73
CA LEU A 136 19.21 -14.58 14.02
C LEU A 136 20.65 -14.41 14.54
N LYS A 137 21.25 -15.48 15.08
CA LYS A 137 22.62 -15.41 15.62
C LYS A 137 23.70 -15.50 14.54
N LYS A 138 23.33 -15.76 13.33
CA LYS A 138 24.26 -15.76 12.20
C LYS A 138 24.49 -14.34 11.69
#